data_8debb1a856da58b4c92b2720f31f4a74
#
_entry.id   8debb1a856da58b4c92b2720f31f4a74
#
_cell.length_a   1.000
_cell.length_b   1.000
_cell.length_c   1.000
_cell.angle_alpha   90.00
_cell.angle_beta   90.00
_cell.angle_gamma   90.00
#
_symmetry.space_group_name_H-M   'P 1'
#
loop_
_entity.id
_entity.type
_entity.pdbx_description
1 polymer ?
#
loop_
_entity_poly.entity_id
_entity_poly.type
_entity_poly.pdbx_seq_one_letter_code
_entity_poly.pdbx_strand_id
1 'polypeptide(L)'
;LSVLLLEGIYFYNFTTPEFNVNVAQLPFWALTVYYTWRCIKYEKVTDYVFLALFVGLGILSKYLFIYLIIGIKLVFIYFLRKGKKIKFSHYFIAGPITLLILLPHLIWLTENNYITITYGLQRTGGLGGVLDHLIYPLIFLGKQIGILIPFLLMSFFLIKKIKSKINLKDKKLVFLLNGT
;
A
#
# COMPACT_ATOMS: atom_id res chain seq x y z
N LEU A 1 1.40 21.77 6.84
CA LEU A 1 2.28 20.95 7.67
C LEU A 1 2.61 19.63 7.00
N SER A 2 1.59 18.86 6.51
CA SER A 2 1.79 17.54 5.86
C SER A 2 2.77 17.61 4.70
N VAL A 3 2.67 18.64 3.84
CA VAL A 3 3.57 18.84 2.70
C VAL A 3 5.00 19.06 3.17
N LEU A 4 5.21 19.91 4.21
CA LEU A 4 6.54 20.14 4.77
C LEU A 4 7.16 18.88 5.39
N LEU A 5 6.33 18.02 5.99
CA LEU A 5 6.82 16.73 6.53
C LEU A 5 7.23 15.77 5.41
N LEU A 6 6.57 15.80 4.24
CA LEU A 6 6.97 15.01 3.08
C LEU A 6 8.36 15.37 2.56
N GLU A 7 8.77 16.63 2.68
CA GLU A 7 10.14 17.07 2.30
C GLU A 7 11.24 16.37 3.11
N GLY A 8 10.95 15.92 4.34
CA GLY A 8 11.89 15.15 5.17
C GLY A 8 12.02 13.67 4.77
N ILE A 9 11.18 13.19 3.86
CA ILE A 9 11.18 11.77 3.46
C ILE A 9 12.10 11.60 2.25
N TYR A 10 13.21 10.85 2.45
CA TYR A 10 14.20 10.55 1.42
C TYR A 10 13.59 10.06 0.10
N PHE A 11 12.58 9.20 0.18
CA PHE A 11 11.95 8.61 -0.99
C PHE A 11 11.35 9.66 -1.92
N TYR A 12 10.69 10.69 -1.38
CA TYR A 12 10.05 11.73 -2.19
C TYR A 12 11.05 12.73 -2.79
N ASN A 13 12.18 12.95 -2.15
CA ASN A 13 13.16 13.95 -2.60
C ASN A 13 14.24 13.39 -3.50
N PHE A 14 14.68 12.15 -3.25
CA PHE A 14 15.80 11.55 -3.98
C PHE A 14 15.40 10.44 -4.93
N THR A 15 14.39 9.63 -4.58
CA THR A 15 13.98 8.48 -5.39
C THR A 15 12.87 8.82 -6.38
N THR A 16 11.96 9.73 -6.01
CA THR A 16 10.80 10.09 -6.84
C THR A 16 11.14 10.81 -8.14
N PRO A 17 12.21 11.65 -8.25
CA PRO A 17 12.62 12.24 -9.53
C PRO A 17 12.89 11.20 -10.63
N GLU A 18 13.31 10.00 -10.25
CA GLU A 18 13.41 8.87 -11.19
C GLU A 18 12.05 8.17 -11.28
N PHE A 19 11.35 8.39 -12.41
CA PHE A 19 10.07 7.71 -12.63
C PHE A 19 10.27 6.21 -12.85
N ASN A 20 9.90 5.42 -11.88
CA ASN A 20 10.01 3.97 -11.87
C ASN A 20 8.73 3.31 -11.32
N VAL A 21 8.67 1.98 -11.34
CA VAL A 21 7.49 1.21 -10.89
C VAL A 21 7.09 1.49 -9.43
N ASN A 22 8.04 1.87 -8.56
CA ASN A 22 7.74 2.22 -7.17
C ASN A 22 7.02 3.56 -7.08
N VAL A 23 7.42 4.51 -7.92
CA VAL A 23 6.77 5.83 -8.02
C VAL A 23 5.41 5.70 -8.68
N ALA A 24 5.34 4.94 -9.79
CA ALA A 24 4.08 4.72 -10.52
C ALA A 24 2.98 4.09 -9.65
N GLN A 25 3.32 3.25 -8.68
CA GLN A 25 2.32 2.61 -7.81
C GLN A 25 1.79 3.52 -6.69
N LEU A 26 2.49 4.62 -6.31
CA LEU A 26 2.11 5.48 -5.18
C LEU A 26 0.68 6.03 -5.27
N PRO A 27 0.23 6.63 -6.39
CA PRO A 27 -1.13 7.13 -6.50
C PRO A 27 -2.16 6.01 -6.35
N PHE A 28 -1.90 4.82 -6.90
CA PHE A 28 -2.81 3.68 -6.78
C PHE A 28 -2.86 3.16 -5.35
N TRP A 29 -1.73 3.18 -4.62
CA TRP A 29 -1.67 2.84 -3.22
C TRP A 29 -2.53 3.78 -2.37
N ALA A 30 -2.33 5.09 -2.51
CA ALA A 30 -3.08 6.10 -1.78
C ALA A 30 -4.60 6.04 -2.09
N LEU A 31 -4.96 5.91 -3.37
CA LEU A 31 -6.36 5.83 -3.80
C LEU A 31 -7.02 4.53 -3.34
N THR A 32 -6.31 3.42 -3.34
CA THR A 32 -6.81 2.14 -2.82
C THR A 32 -7.11 2.22 -1.33
N VAL A 33 -6.23 2.80 -0.53
CA VAL A 33 -6.47 3.03 0.91
C VAL A 33 -7.65 3.98 1.13
N TYR A 34 -7.71 5.07 0.38
CA TYR A 34 -8.80 6.05 0.45
C TYR A 34 -10.16 5.42 0.13
N TYR A 35 -10.27 4.68 -0.98
CA TYR A 35 -11.53 4.03 -1.36
C TYR A 35 -11.86 2.85 -0.44
N THR A 36 -10.88 2.16 0.14
CA THR A 36 -11.12 1.17 1.20
C THR A 36 -11.83 1.81 2.39
N TRP A 37 -11.31 2.95 2.86
CA TRP A 37 -11.97 3.70 3.94
C TRP A 37 -13.38 4.14 3.55
N ARG A 38 -13.60 4.63 2.32
CA ARG A 38 -14.93 5.01 1.82
C ARG A 38 -15.88 3.82 1.78
N CYS A 39 -15.44 2.67 1.29
CA CYS A 39 -16.23 1.43 1.28
C CYS A 39 -16.69 1.05 2.69
N ILE A 40 -15.80 1.15 3.68
CA ILE A 40 -16.13 0.85 5.07
C ILE A 40 -17.08 1.89 5.66
N LYS A 41 -16.95 3.18 5.30
CA LYS A 41 -17.73 4.26 5.87
C LYS A 41 -19.10 4.42 5.24
N TYR A 42 -19.17 4.43 3.92
CA TYR A 42 -20.37 4.82 3.14
C TYR A 42 -21.08 3.66 2.47
N GLU A 43 -20.40 2.54 2.23
CA GLU A 43 -20.95 1.32 1.61
C GLU A 43 -21.60 1.56 0.23
N LYS A 44 -21.10 2.54 -0.56
CA LYS A 44 -21.63 2.85 -1.90
C LYS A 44 -20.98 1.93 -2.94
N VAL A 45 -21.78 1.43 -3.87
CA VAL A 45 -21.29 0.59 -5.01
C VAL A 45 -20.18 1.31 -5.78
N THR A 46 -20.33 2.61 -6.02
CA THR A 46 -19.33 3.42 -6.72
C THR A 46 -17.96 3.39 -6.06
N ASP A 47 -17.91 3.38 -4.72
CA ASP A 47 -16.65 3.32 -3.99
C ASP A 47 -15.96 1.94 -4.18
N TYR A 48 -16.73 0.86 -4.28
CA TYR A 48 -16.19 -0.47 -4.60
C TYR A 48 -15.71 -0.58 -6.06
N VAL A 49 -16.37 0.08 -7.01
CA VAL A 49 -15.91 0.16 -8.41
C VAL A 49 -14.56 0.87 -8.50
N PHE A 50 -14.42 2.03 -7.85
CA PHE A 50 -13.15 2.75 -7.81
C PHE A 50 -12.07 1.98 -7.05
N LEU A 51 -12.42 1.31 -5.95
CA LEU A 51 -11.49 0.43 -5.24
C LEU A 51 -10.95 -0.66 -6.18
N ALA A 52 -11.84 -1.34 -6.91
CA ALA A 52 -11.47 -2.38 -7.88
C ALA A 52 -10.56 -1.85 -8.99
N LEU A 53 -10.87 -0.65 -9.51
CA LEU A 53 -10.06 0.01 -10.53
C LEU A 53 -8.63 0.26 -10.03
N PHE A 54 -8.48 0.89 -8.86
CA PHE A 54 -7.16 1.23 -8.34
C PHE A 54 -6.39 0.00 -7.85
N VAL A 55 -7.07 -1.04 -7.36
CA VAL A 55 -6.45 -2.33 -7.06
C VAL A 55 -5.89 -2.98 -8.34
N GLY A 56 -6.67 -3.02 -9.43
CA GLY A 56 -6.22 -3.58 -10.71
C GLY A 56 -5.01 -2.83 -11.27
N LEU A 57 -5.07 -1.49 -11.34
CA LEU A 57 -3.97 -0.65 -11.81
C LEU A 57 -2.74 -0.74 -10.89
N GLY A 58 -2.95 -0.87 -9.58
CA GLY A 58 -1.87 -1.05 -8.63
C GLY A 58 -1.11 -2.36 -8.84
N ILE A 59 -1.82 -3.47 -9.07
CA ILE A 59 -1.20 -4.78 -9.39
C ILE A 59 -0.42 -4.70 -10.71
N LEU A 60 -0.98 -4.04 -11.75
CA LEU A 60 -0.30 -3.84 -13.03
C LEU A 60 0.96 -2.99 -12.89
N SER A 61 0.98 -2.04 -11.96
CA SER A 61 2.18 -1.24 -11.68
C SER A 61 3.29 -2.08 -11.04
N LYS A 62 2.94 -2.93 -10.08
CA LYS A 62 3.89 -3.81 -9.38
C LYS A 62 3.16 -4.93 -8.65
N TYR A 63 3.58 -6.18 -8.84
CA TYR A 63 2.95 -7.35 -8.20
C TYR A 63 2.99 -7.32 -6.66
N LEU A 64 4.00 -6.67 -6.07
CA LEU A 64 4.08 -6.49 -4.60
C LEU A 64 2.90 -5.68 -4.02
N PHE A 65 2.10 -5.04 -4.87
CA PHE A 65 0.83 -4.41 -4.47
C PHE A 65 -0.12 -5.39 -3.79
N ILE A 66 0.05 -6.70 -4.01
CA ILE A 66 -0.74 -7.76 -3.38
C ILE A 66 -0.65 -7.71 -1.84
N TYR A 67 0.46 -7.25 -1.28
CA TYR A 67 0.61 -7.10 0.18
C TYR A 67 -0.38 -6.07 0.75
N LEU A 68 -0.62 -4.97 0.03
CA LEU A 68 -1.64 -4.00 0.42
C LEU A 68 -3.04 -4.63 0.39
N ILE A 69 -3.33 -5.46 -0.61
CA ILE A 69 -4.63 -6.15 -0.72
C ILE A 69 -4.85 -7.09 0.46
N ILE A 70 -3.80 -7.80 0.89
CA ILE A 70 -3.85 -8.67 2.07
C ILE A 70 -4.15 -7.82 3.32
N GLY A 71 -3.45 -6.70 3.50
CA GLY A 71 -3.71 -5.76 4.60
C GLY A 71 -5.15 -5.24 4.60
N ILE A 72 -5.66 -4.84 3.43
CA ILE A 72 -7.05 -4.38 3.26
C ILE A 72 -8.05 -5.49 3.65
N LYS A 73 -7.83 -6.74 3.23
CA LYS A 73 -8.68 -7.86 3.63
C LYS A 73 -8.71 -8.04 5.14
N LEU A 74 -7.56 -7.94 5.81
CA LEU A 74 -7.48 -8.02 7.27
C LEU A 74 -8.26 -6.88 7.95
N VAL A 75 -8.19 -5.67 7.41
CA VAL A 75 -8.97 -4.51 7.88
C VAL A 75 -10.48 -4.78 7.73
N PHE A 76 -10.94 -5.31 6.59
CA PHE A 76 -12.34 -5.66 6.42
C PHE A 76 -12.79 -6.75 7.40
N ILE A 77 -11.99 -7.81 7.62
CA ILE A 77 -12.27 -8.88 8.60
C ILE A 77 -12.36 -8.30 10.01
N TYR A 78 -11.47 -7.39 10.37
CA TYR A 78 -11.51 -6.71 11.67
C TYR A 78 -12.82 -5.96 11.89
N PHE A 79 -13.28 -5.16 10.89
CA PHE A 79 -14.54 -4.42 11.01
C PHE A 79 -15.77 -5.34 11.03
N LEU A 80 -15.74 -6.46 10.31
CA LEU A 80 -16.78 -7.49 10.39
C LEU A 80 -16.88 -8.09 11.80
N ARG A 81 -15.73 -8.43 12.41
CA ARG A 81 -15.68 -8.95 13.79
C ARG A 81 -16.14 -7.91 14.83
N LYS A 82 -16.01 -6.62 14.52
CA LYS A 82 -16.54 -5.52 15.33
C LYS A 82 -18.05 -5.28 15.14
N GLY A 83 -18.73 -6.18 14.43
CA GLY A 83 -20.18 -6.12 14.21
C GLY A 83 -20.60 -5.11 13.13
N LYS A 84 -19.66 -4.58 12.31
CA LYS A 84 -20.05 -3.76 11.20
C LYS A 84 -20.66 -4.62 10.09
N LYS A 85 -21.89 -4.31 9.69
CA LYS A 85 -22.53 -4.94 8.54
C LYS A 85 -21.87 -4.42 7.26
N ILE A 86 -21.17 -5.27 6.54
CA ILE A 86 -20.58 -4.97 5.23
C ILE A 86 -21.35 -5.75 4.18
N LYS A 87 -21.83 -5.06 3.15
CA LYS A 87 -22.59 -5.71 2.07
C LYS A 87 -21.66 -6.52 1.17
N PHE A 88 -21.59 -7.82 1.37
CA PHE A 88 -20.76 -8.71 0.57
C PHE A 88 -21.08 -8.67 -0.93
N SER A 89 -22.33 -8.33 -1.31
CA SER A 89 -22.73 -8.19 -2.71
C SER A 89 -21.85 -7.22 -3.50
N HIS A 90 -21.32 -6.18 -2.85
CA HIS A 90 -20.46 -5.20 -3.51
C HIS A 90 -19.07 -5.77 -3.86
N TYR A 91 -18.60 -6.80 -3.14
CA TYR A 91 -17.35 -7.50 -3.49
C TYR A 91 -17.51 -8.35 -4.75
N PHE A 92 -18.72 -8.91 -5.00
CA PHE A 92 -19.00 -9.62 -6.25
C PHE A 92 -18.98 -8.68 -7.47
N ILE A 93 -19.10 -7.37 -7.27
CA ILE A 93 -18.91 -6.36 -8.32
C ILE A 93 -17.42 -6.02 -8.45
N ALA A 94 -16.74 -5.81 -7.34
CA ALA A 94 -15.34 -5.38 -7.33
C ALA A 94 -14.40 -6.45 -7.91
N GLY A 95 -14.61 -7.73 -7.57
CA GLY A 95 -13.77 -8.82 -8.04
C GLY A 95 -13.71 -8.95 -9.57
N PRO A 96 -14.84 -9.07 -10.27
CA PRO A 96 -14.87 -9.14 -11.74
C PRO A 96 -14.26 -7.90 -12.41
N ILE A 97 -14.47 -6.68 -11.87
CA ILE A 97 -13.88 -5.46 -12.43
C ILE A 97 -12.35 -5.53 -12.33
N THR A 98 -11.81 -5.91 -11.17
CA THR A 98 -10.37 -6.09 -11.00
C THR A 98 -9.83 -7.14 -11.96
N LEU A 99 -10.52 -8.28 -12.09
CA LEU A 99 -10.13 -9.35 -13.01
C LEU A 99 -10.14 -8.88 -14.47
N LEU A 100 -11.16 -8.12 -14.88
CA LEU A 100 -11.27 -7.56 -16.23
C LEU A 100 -10.08 -6.63 -16.56
N ILE A 101 -9.65 -5.82 -15.60
CA ILE A 101 -8.49 -4.94 -15.77
C ILE A 101 -7.20 -5.75 -15.90
N LEU A 102 -7.09 -6.84 -15.14
CA LEU A 102 -5.91 -7.72 -15.18
C LEU A 102 -5.89 -8.66 -16.39
N LEU A 103 -7.04 -8.94 -17.00
CA LEU A 103 -7.21 -9.97 -18.02
C LEU A 103 -6.22 -9.84 -19.20
N PRO A 104 -6.01 -8.66 -19.82
CA PRO A 104 -5.05 -8.51 -20.91
C PRO A 104 -3.63 -8.89 -20.49
N HIS A 105 -3.24 -8.51 -19.27
CA HIS A 105 -1.94 -8.84 -18.73
C HIS A 105 -1.81 -10.34 -18.40
N LEU A 106 -2.87 -10.97 -17.88
CA LEU A 106 -2.87 -12.41 -17.59
C LEU A 106 -2.75 -13.23 -18.88
N ILE A 107 -3.43 -12.82 -19.95
CA ILE A 107 -3.30 -13.47 -21.28
C ILE A 107 -1.86 -13.32 -21.75
N TRP A 108 -1.33 -12.11 -21.79
CA TRP A 108 0.06 -11.86 -22.18
C TRP A 108 1.05 -12.69 -21.35
N LEU A 109 0.82 -12.82 -20.05
CA LEU A 109 1.68 -13.56 -19.14
C LEU A 109 1.74 -15.06 -19.46
N THR A 110 0.60 -15.66 -19.84
CA THR A 110 0.56 -17.07 -20.27
C THR A 110 1.28 -17.28 -21.61
N GLU A 111 1.13 -16.36 -22.55
CA GLU A 111 1.79 -16.40 -23.85
C GLU A 111 3.32 -16.22 -23.73
N ASN A 112 3.80 -15.51 -22.72
CA ASN A 112 5.22 -15.23 -22.49
C ASN A 112 5.85 -16.07 -21.35
N ASN A 113 5.36 -17.29 -21.13
CA ASN A 113 5.94 -18.27 -20.17
C ASN A 113 6.18 -17.70 -18.78
N TYR A 114 5.29 -16.82 -18.29
CA TYR A 114 5.36 -16.20 -16.95
C TYR A 114 6.69 -15.47 -16.66
N ILE A 115 7.33 -14.91 -17.68
CA ILE A 115 8.68 -14.33 -17.61
C ILE A 115 8.84 -13.30 -16.48
N THR A 116 7.84 -12.48 -16.21
CA THR A 116 7.90 -11.46 -15.14
C THR A 116 7.88 -12.08 -13.75
N ILE A 117 7.18 -13.20 -13.58
CA ILE A 117 7.13 -13.93 -12.30
C ILE A 117 8.45 -14.67 -12.10
N THR A 118 8.93 -15.39 -13.11
CA THR A 118 10.20 -16.13 -13.04
C THR A 118 11.37 -15.20 -12.79
N TYR A 119 11.43 -14.05 -13.45
CA TYR A 119 12.43 -13.02 -13.19
C TYR A 119 12.36 -12.50 -11.73
N GLY A 120 11.17 -12.23 -11.23
CA GLY A 120 10.97 -11.79 -9.85
C GLY A 120 11.47 -12.83 -8.83
N LEU A 121 11.16 -14.10 -9.05
CA LEU A 121 11.60 -15.21 -8.19
C LEU A 121 13.14 -15.40 -8.23
N GLN A 122 13.73 -15.35 -9.41
CA GLN A 122 15.19 -15.45 -9.56
C GLN A 122 15.92 -14.30 -8.87
N ARG A 123 15.38 -13.09 -8.93
CA ARG A 123 15.98 -11.91 -8.29
C ARG A 123 15.89 -11.96 -6.75
N THR A 124 14.87 -12.60 -6.21
CA THR A 124 14.66 -12.75 -4.76
C THR A 124 15.26 -14.02 -4.18
N GLY A 125 15.53 -15.04 -5.03
CA GLY A 125 16.10 -16.34 -4.66
C GLY A 125 17.61 -16.30 -4.51
N GLY A 126 18.16 -15.38 -3.70
CA GLY A 126 19.59 -15.35 -3.39
C GLY A 126 20.04 -16.60 -2.61
N LEU A 127 21.20 -17.15 -3.00
CA LEU A 127 21.92 -18.19 -2.23
C LEU A 127 22.51 -17.56 -0.97
N GLY A 128 21.65 -17.21 0.01
CA GLY A 128 22.07 -16.68 1.30
C GLY A 128 22.35 -17.81 2.29
N GLY A 129 23.39 -17.70 3.09
CA GLY A 129 23.61 -18.58 4.24
C GLY A 129 22.57 -18.34 5.35
N VAL A 130 22.47 -19.26 6.31
CA VAL A 130 21.53 -19.12 7.44
C VAL A 130 21.75 -17.81 8.21
N LEU A 131 23.00 -17.35 8.32
CA LEU A 131 23.36 -16.06 8.93
C LEU A 131 22.81 -14.87 8.19
N ASP A 132 22.66 -14.93 6.88
CA ASP A 132 22.14 -13.83 6.05
C ASP A 132 20.69 -13.53 6.37
N HIS A 133 19.91 -14.54 6.77
CA HIS A 133 18.52 -14.35 7.22
C HIS A 133 18.40 -13.55 8.52
N LEU A 134 19.45 -13.42 9.30
CA LEU A 134 19.50 -12.57 10.50
C LEU A 134 20.17 -11.23 10.21
N ILE A 135 21.26 -11.24 9.44
CA ILE A 135 22.06 -10.04 9.17
C ILE A 135 21.33 -9.07 8.26
N TYR A 136 20.73 -9.53 7.15
CA TYR A 136 20.05 -8.64 6.21
C TYR A 136 18.83 -7.89 6.80
N PRO A 137 17.95 -8.51 7.62
CA PRO A 137 16.91 -7.77 8.32
C PRO A 137 17.45 -6.69 9.27
N LEU A 138 18.54 -6.94 9.97
CA LEU A 138 19.16 -5.93 10.85
C LEU A 138 19.78 -4.77 10.06
N ILE A 139 20.46 -5.07 8.96
CA ILE A 139 20.98 -4.05 8.03
C ILE A 139 19.83 -3.23 7.45
N PHE A 140 18.75 -3.92 7.05
CA PHE A 140 17.55 -3.24 6.53
C PHE A 140 16.96 -2.30 7.57
N LEU A 141 16.75 -2.75 8.81
CA LEU A 141 16.25 -1.91 9.90
C LEU A 141 17.16 -0.69 10.14
N GLY A 142 18.48 -0.90 10.19
CA GLY A 142 19.45 0.19 10.34
C GLY A 142 19.34 1.23 9.22
N LYS A 143 19.23 0.78 7.97
CA LYS A 143 19.01 1.66 6.81
C LYS A 143 17.67 2.40 6.90
N GLN A 144 16.58 1.74 7.31
CA GLN A 144 15.28 2.38 7.50
C GLN A 144 15.32 3.48 8.55
N ILE A 145 15.95 3.22 9.70
CA ILE A 145 16.13 4.24 10.74
C ILE A 145 16.93 5.42 10.19
N GLY A 146 18.04 5.17 9.48
CA GLY A 146 18.86 6.20 8.86
C GLY A 146 18.08 7.09 7.89
N ILE A 147 17.25 6.48 7.02
CA ILE A 147 16.41 7.19 6.05
C ILE A 147 15.32 8.02 6.74
N LEU A 148 14.85 7.60 7.92
CA LEU A 148 13.82 8.32 8.68
C LEU A 148 14.37 9.49 9.51
N ILE A 149 15.70 9.59 9.73
CA ILE A 149 16.31 10.66 10.55
C ILE A 149 15.86 12.06 10.10
N PRO A 150 15.94 12.45 8.81
CA PRO A 150 15.51 13.78 8.37
C PRO A 150 14.04 14.05 8.70
N PHE A 151 13.17 13.09 8.44
CA PHE A 151 11.74 13.18 8.76
C PHE A 151 11.49 13.33 10.26
N LEU A 152 12.18 12.55 11.10
CA LEU A 152 12.04 12.59 12.55
C LEU A 152 12.53 13.93 13.13
N LEU A 153 13.66 14.46 12.62
CA LEU A 153 14.16 15.78 12.99
C LEU A 153 13.18 16.89 12.64
N MET A 154 12.67 16.90 11.40
CA MET A 154 11.66 17.87 10.96
C MET A 154 10.38 17.74 11.80
N SER A 155 9.91 16.54 12.06
CA SER A 155 8.74 16.28 12.89
C SER A 155 8.93 16.82 14.30
N PHE A 156 10.09 16.59 14.92
CA PHE A 156 10.39 17.08 16.26
C PHE A 156 10.32 18.60 16.35
N PHE A 157 10.94 19.32 15.40
CA PHE A 157 10.92 20.79 15.39
C PHE A 157 9.54 21.36 15.07
N LEU A 158 8.76 20.74 14.18
CA LEU A 158 7.46 21.24 13.76
C LEU A 158 6.36 20.94 14.80
N ILE A 159 6.36 19.75 15.41
CA ILE A 159 5.32 19.35 16.38
C ILE A 159 5.46 20.09 17.70
N LYS A 160 6.70 20.43 18.10
CA LYS A 160 6.96 21.20 19.34
C LYS A 160 6.24 22.56 19.35
N LYS A 161 5.95 23.14 18.17
CA LYS A 161 5.23 24.42 18.01
C LYS A 161 3.71 24.27 17.84
N ILE A 162 3.20 23.09 17.53
CA ILE A 162 1.80 22.89 17.13
C ILE A 162 1.12 21.99 18.16
N LYS A 163 0.22 22.57 18.97
CA LYS A 163 -0.79 21.81 19.70
C LYS A 163 -1.79 21.25 18.67
N SER A 164 -1.45 20.17 18.01
CA SER A 164 -2.32 19.49 17.05
C SER A 164 -3.46 18.85 17.82
N LYS A 165 -4.67 19.38 17.67
CA LYS A 165 -5.90 18.69 18.05
C LYS A 165 -6.17 17.62 16.99
N ILE A 166 -5.42 16.53 17.02
CA ILE A 166 -5.77 15.35 16.21
C ILE A 166 -7.11 14.86 16.71
N ASN A 167 -8.13 14.91 15.87
CA ASN A 167 -9.44 14.40 16.22
C ASN A 167 -9.40 12.87 16.16
N LEU A 168 -8.93 12.24 17.25
CA LEU A 168 -8.87 10.79 17.43
C LEU A 168 -10.25 10.12 17.48
N LYS A 169 -11.34 10.89 17.31
CA LYS A 169 -12.71 10.34 17.31
C LYS A 169 -12.99 9.46 16.08
N ASP A 170 -12.27 9.64 14.98
CA ASP A 170 -12.39 8.73 13.83
C ASP A 170 -11.41 7.55 13.96
N LYS A 171 -11.69 6.68 14.93
CA LYS A 171 -10.89 5.45 15.19
C LYS A 171 -10.71 4.57 13.96
N LYS A 172 -11.60 4.68 12.95
CA LYS A 172 -11.55 3.90 11.71
C LYS A 172 -10.42 4.40 10.79
N LEU A 173 -10.28 5.72 10.68
CA LEU A 173 -9.21 6.32 9.86
C LEU A 173 -7.84 6.07 10.50
N VAL A 174 -7.74 6.27 11.83
CA VAL A 174 -6.49 6.02 12.57
C VAL A 174 -6.06 4.55 12.44
N PHE A 175 -7.01 3.61 12.51
CA PHE A 175 -6.70 2.19 12.34
C PHE A 175 -6.21 1.86 10.93
N LEU A 176 -6.84 2.43 9.89
CA LEU A 176 -6.40 2.26 8.50
C LEU A 176 -4.99 2.80 8.24
N LEU A 177 -4.67 3.96 8.81
CA LEU A 177 -3.37 4.60 8.64
C LEU A 177 -2.25 3.87 9.41
N ASN A 178 -2.58 3.21 10.53
CA ASN A 178 -1.61 2.45 11.31
C ASN A 178 -1.48 0.98 10.88
N GLY A 179 -2.42 0.48 10.08
CA GLY A 179 -2.46 -0.92 9.63
C GLY A 179 -1.90 -1.15 8.22
N THR A 180 -1.51 -0.10 7.53
CA THR A 180 -0.87 -0.14 6.19
C THR A 180 0.61 0.23 6.27
#